data_5d22cca648a81567b5430acba2ecb25d
#
_entry.id   5d22cca648a81567b5430acba2ecb25d
#
_cell.length_a   1.000
_cell.length_b   1.000
_cell.length_c   1.000
_cell.angle_alpha   90.00
_cell.angle_beta   90.00
_cell.angle_gamma   90.00
#
_symmetry.space_group_name_H-M   'P 1'
#
loop_
_entity.id
_entity.type
_entity.pdbx_description
1 polymer ?
#
loop_
_entity_poly.entity_id
_entity_poly.type
_entity_poly.pdbx_seq_one_letter_code
_entity_poly.pdbx_strand_id
1 'polypeptide(L)'
;MGRIGPDSQPRRVYTRGVNYDAIVEADELLEGKPFTDPENTEREVGVMSHMLEHERERALEWREGGEHIVREHDEEGHRHLIVVPDTRSLLEAENVTAVGFFARPREEVDHTILFDLEDELIERMPHYGEAGLLSYYDVELVKGAYGNLILFSTPDVPPEWYGDEVHRRATEVSPHHYHEVRLHKGHIAGPLMGSGEIVVERTKYFDFKAAPPWLGLRRFAAAH
;
A
#
# COMPACT_ATOMS: atom_id res chain seq x y z
N MET A 1 19.30 -46.61 -13.00
CA MET A 1 17.89 -46.28 -13.11
C MET A 1 17.47 -45.57 -11.84
N GLY A 2 17.63 -44.22 -11.84
CA GLY A 2 17.25 -43.36 -10.72
C GLY A 2 15.80 -42.98 -10.88
N ARG A 3 14.99 -43.17 -9.84
CA ARG A 3 13.62 -42.72 -9.75
C ARG A 3 13.64 -41.21 -9.48
N ILE A 4 13.09 -40.45 -10.40
CA ILE A 4 12.73 -39.06 -10.20
C ILE A 4 11.52 -39.07 -9.25
N GLY A 5 11.67 -38.42 -8.10
CA GLY A 5 10.60 -38.27 -7.11
C GLY A 5 9.53 -37.29 -7.61
N PRO A 6 8.30 -37.43 -7.08
CA PRO A 6 7.16 -36.68 -7.61
C PRO A 6 7.24 -35.20 -7.26
N ASP A 7 7.00 -34.39 -8.29
CA ASP A 7 6.49 -33.03 -8.35
C ASP A 7 6.10 -32.42 -7.01
N SER A 8 6.92 -31.50 -6.52
CA SER A 8 6.54 -30.61 -5.43
C SER A 8 5.68 -29.48 -5.99
N GLN A 9 4.40 -29.74 -6.21
CA GLN A 9 3.44 -28.67 -6.43
C GLN A 9 3.40 -27.78 -5.17
N PRO A 10 3.45 -26.44 -5.33
CA PRO A 10 3.35 -25.53 -4.19
C PRO A 10 2.02 -25.77 -3.46
N ARG A 11 2.08 -25.94 -2.13
CA ARG A 11 0.90 -26.14 -1.29
C ARG A 11 0.07 -24.85 -1.30
N ARG A 12 -1.11 -24.90 -1.91
CA ARG A 12 -2.10 -23.81 -1.79
C ARG A 12 -2.54 -23.69 -0.33
N VAL A 13 -2.28 -22.53 0.27
CA VAL A 13 -2.67 -22.23 1.66
C VAL A 13 -3.89 -21.31 1.63
N TYR A 14 -4.96 -21.74 2.30
CA TYR A 14 -6.21 -20.98 2.40
C TYR A 14 -6.15 -20.01 3.58
N THR A 15 -6.28 -18.70 3.35
CA THR A 15 -6.52 -17.70 4.38
C THR A 15 -7.76 -16.88 4.04
N ARG A 16 -8.87 -17.13 4.74
CA ARG A 16 -10.16 -16.40 4.66
C ARG A 16 -10.58 -16.03 3.22
N GLY A 17 -10.73 -17.04 2.36
CA GLY A 17 -11.37 -16.87 1.04
C GLY A 17 -10.45 -16.40 -0.12
N VAL A 18 -9.19 -16.08 0.13
CA VAL A 18 -8.20 -15.79 -0.93
C VAL A 18 -7.21 -16.95 -1.04
N ASN A 19 -7.08 -17.51 -2.25
CA ASN A 19 -6.06 -18.51 -2.55
C ASN A 19 -4.78 -17.80 -2.98
N TYR A 20 -3.68 -18.04 -2.30
CA TYR A 20 -2.35 -17.62 -2.72
C TYR A 20 -1.66 -18.76 -3.46
N ASP A 21 -0.99 -18.43 -4.56
CA ASP A 21 -0.18 -19.39 -5.34
C ASP A 21 1.12 -19.75 -4.60
N ALA A 22 1.62 -18.85 -3.75
CA ALA A 22 2.78 -19.09 -2.89
C ALA A 22 2.67 -18.35 -1.55
N ILE A 23 3.22 -18.99 -0.51
CA ILE A 23 3.63 -18.32 0.73
C ILE A 23 5.14 -18.16 0.63
N VAL A 24 5.62 -16.93 0.78
CA VAL A 24 7.01 -16.53 0.65
C VAL A 24 7.60 -16.38 2.04
N GLU A 25 8.73 -17.02 2.31
CA GLU A 25 9.41 -16.87 3.60
C GLU A 25 9.98 -15.45 3.76
N ALA A 26 10.29 -15.05 5.00
CA ALA A 26 10.63 -13.66 5.32
C ALA A 26 11.81 -13.11 4.52
N ASP A 27 12.83 -13.94 4.28
CA ASP A 27 14.08 -13.62 3.58
C ASP A 27 14.20 -14.27 2.19
N GLU A 28 13.12 -14.88 1.68
CA GLU A 28 13.14 -15.62 0.43
C GLU A 28 12.96 -14.69 -0.79
N LEU A 29 13.81 -14.86 -1.80
CA LEU A 29 13.60 -14.39 -3.16
C LEU A 29 13.11 -15.55 -4.02
N LEU A 30 11.87 -15.49 -4.52
CA LEU A 30 11.34 -16.53 -5.40
C LEU A 30 11.99 -16.50 -6.76
N GLU A 31 12.42 -17.67 -7.25
CA GLU A 31 12.96 -17.83 -8.59
C GLU A 31 11.97 -17.32 -9.66
N GLY A 32 12.45 -16.51 -10.58
CA GLY A 32 11.62 -15.89 -11.63
C GLY A 32 10.67 -14.79 -11.16
N LYS A 33 10.73 -14.40 -9.89
CA LYS A 33 9.89 -13.35 -9.28
C LYS A 33 10.73 -12.28 -8.57
N PRO A 34 11.57 -11.50 -9.28
CA PRO A 34 12.50 -10.54 -8.66
C PRO A 34 11.79 -9.46 -7.82
N PHE A 35 10.50 -9.20 -8.07
CA PHE A 35 9.71 -8.26 -7.28
C PHE A 35 9.37 -8.80 -5.87
N THR A 36 9.65 -10.08 -5.58
CA THR A 36 9.53 -10.67 -4.23
C THR A 36 10.81 -10.53 -3.40
N ASP A 37 11.84 -9.85 -3.91
CA ASP A 37 13.06 -9.57 -3.16
C ASP A 37 12.76 -8.82 -1.86
N PRO A 38 13.23 -9.30 -0.69
CA PRO A 38 13.08 -8.59 0.59
C PRO A 38 13.60 -7.14 0.56
N GLU A 39 14.68 -6.88 -0.18
CA GLU A 39 15.24 -5.52 -0.34
C GLU A 39 14.23 -4.53 -0.92
N ASN A 40 13.25 -4.99 -1.72
CA ASN A 40 12.16 -4.12 -2.18
C ASN A 40 11.28 -3.67 -1.00
N THR A 41 10.96 -4.57 -0.07
CA THR A 41 10.17 -4.24 1.12
C THR A 41 10.91 -3.24 2.00
N GLU A 42 12.21 -3.44 2.24
CA GLU A 42 13.03 -2.52 3.05
C GLU A 42 13.07 -1.11 2.45
N ARG A 43 13.29 -1.02 1.13
CA ARG A 43 13.28 0.25 0.41
C ARG A 43 11.92 0.94 0.46
N GLU A 44 10.83 0.20 0.28
CA GLU A 44 9.47 0.73 0.29
C GLU A 44 9.03 1.15 1.69
N VAL A 45 9.46 0.46 2.74
CA VAL A 45 9.31 0.92 4.13
C VAL A 45 10.07 2.23 4.35
N GLY A 46 11.26 2.39 3.75
CA GLY A 46 11.98 3.66 3.78
C GLY A 46 11.20 4.80 3.13
N VAL A 47 10.57 4.54 1.97
CA VAL A 47 9.68 5.52 1.31
C VAL A 47 8.47 5.85 2.18
N MET A 48 7.78 4.84 2.71
CA MET A 48 6.63 5.04 3.62
C MET A 48 7.02 5.85 4.86
N SER A 49 8.20 5.61 5.42
CA SER A 49 8.71 6.36 6.57
C SER A 49 8.95 7.84 6.24
N HIS A 50 9.50 8.11 5.07
CA HIS A 50 9.68 9.48 4.59
C HIS A 50 8.33 10.19 4.35
N MET A 51 7.36 9.51 3.75
CA MET A 51 5.99 10.02 3.59
C MET A 51 5.37 10.34 4.95
N LEU A 52 5.52 9.45 5.93
CA LEU A 52 5.01 9.64 7.28
C LEU A 52 5.66 10.85 7.99
N GLU A 53 6.96 11.04 7.83
CA GLU A 53 7.66 12.21 8.39
C GLU A 53 7.15 13.51 7.77
N HIS A 54 7.02 13.56 6.44
CA HIS A 54 6.49 14.72 5.73
C HIS A 54 5.03 15.03 6.16
N GLU A 55 4.19 14.01 6.27
CA GLU A 55 2.81 14.17 6.75
C GLU A 55 2.75 14.70 8.18
N ARG A 56 3.63 14.26 9.08
CA ARG A 56 3.75 14.76 10.44
C ARG A 56 4.11 16.25 10.47
N GLU A 57 5.05 16.68 9.64
CA GLU A 57 5.43 18.09 9.52
C GLU A 57 4.24 18.92 9.07
N ARG A 58 3.51 18.48 8.04
CA ARG A 58 2.31 19.17 7.54
C ARG A 58 1.19 19.20 8.58
N ALA A 59 0.92 18.09 9.27
CA ALA A 59 -0.12 18.03 10.29
C ALA A 59 0.12 19.02 11.44
N LEU A 60 1.38 19.33 11.76
CA LEU A 60 1.72 20.35 12.75
C LEU A 60 1.41 21.79 12.27
N GLU A 61 1.37 22.03 10.96
CA GLU A 61 0.95 23.31 10.37
C GLU A 61 -0.58 23.47 10.42
N TRP A 62 -1.34 22.36 10.35
CA TRP A 62 -2.81 22.32 10.27
C TRP A 62 -3.50 22.18 11.63
N ARG A 63 -2.93 22.69 12.69
CA ARG A 63 -3.39 22.51 14.09
C ARG A 63 -4.84 22.95 14.37
N GLU A 64 -5.42 23.78 13.54
CA GLU A 64 -6.80 24.25 13.70
C GLU A 64 -7.85 23.18 13.38
N GLY A 65 -7.42 22.02 12.86
CA GLY A 65 -8.29 20.91 12.47
C GLY A 65 -8.88 21.12 11.07
N GLY A 66 -9.70 20.14 10.64
CA GLY A 66 -10.41 20.17 9.37
C GLY A 66 -9.80 19.25 8.31
N GLU A 67 -10.39 19.32 7.13
CA GLU A 67 -9.96 18.59 5.94
C GLU A 67 -8.84 19.34 5.22
N HIS A 68 -7.82 18.60 4.77
CA HIS A 68 -6.74 19.15 3.96
C HIS A 68 -6.47 18.27 2.74
N ILE A 69 -6.35 18.93 1.58
CA ILE A 69 -5.93 18.30 0.33
C ILE A 69 -4.74 19.12 -0.18
N VAL A 70 -3.56 18.52 -0.20
CA VAL A 70 -2.32 19.15 -0.64
C VAL A 70 -1.83 18.46 -1.89
N ARG A 71 -1.58 19.26 -2.94
CA ARG A 71 -0.93 18.82 -4.16
C ARG A 71 0.33 19.66 -4.35
N GLU A 72 1.47 19.03 -4.27
CA GLU A 72 2.76 19.73 -4.39
C GLU A 72 3.76 18.88 -5.18
N HIS A 73 4.90 19.47 -5.49
CA HIS A 73 6.02 18.78 -6.13
C HIS A 73 7.26 19.02 -5.29
N ASP A 74 8.09 17.98 -5.15
CA ASP A 74 9.39 18.09 -4.50
C ASP A 74 10.41 18.84 -5.39
N GLU A 75 11.63 19.01 -4.91
CA GLU A 75 12.73 19.66 -5.64
C GLU A 75 13.12 18.90 -6.92
N GLU A 76 12.83 17.62 -7.00
CA GLU A 76 13.10 16.76 -8.16
C GLU A 76 11.94 16.75 -9.16
N GLY A 77 10.81 17.36 -8.79
CA GLY A 77 9.60 17.49 -9.60
C GLY A 77 8.62 16.32 -9.47
N HIS A 78 8.81 15.41 -8.50
CA HIS A 78 7.86 14.32 -8.24
C HIS A 78 6.59 14.86 -7.59
N ARG A 79 5.45 14.35 -8.01
CA ARG A 79 4.14 14.74 -7.48
C ARG A 79 3.92 14.11 -6.10
N HIS A 80 3.43 14.93 -5.17
CA HIS A 80 2.91 14.52 -3.88
C HIS A 80 1.45 14.94 -3.77
N LEU A 81 0.62 14.03 -3.32
CA LEU A 81 -0.78 14.26 -2.99
C LEU A 81 -1.03 13.76 -1.57
N ILE A 82 -1.42 14.65 -0.67
CA ILE A 82 -1.76 14.31 0.71
C ILE A 82 -3.22 14.71 0.95
N VAL A 83 -4.02 13.76 1.43
CA VAL A 83 -5.41 13.99 1.82
C VAL A 83 -5.59 13.57 3.27
N VAL A 84 -6.01 14.51 4.12
CA VAL A 84 -6.33 14.29 5.53
C VAL A 84 -7.78 14.70 5.73
N PRO A 85 -8.72 13.76 5.95
CA PRO A 85 -10.13 14.06 6.14
C PRO A 85 -10.42 14.91 7.38
N ASP A 86 -9.69 14.65 8.47
CA ASP A 86 -9.75 15.44 9.70
C ASP A 86 -8.41 15.41 10.44
N THR A 87 -7.74 16.55 10.48
CA THR A 87 -6.43 16.68 11.12
C THR A 87 -6.47 16.38 12.61
N ARG A 88 -7.58 16.67 13.31
CA ARG A 88 -7.69 16.36 14.74
C ARG A 88 -7.61 14.85 14.97
N SER A 89 -8.37 14.08 14.21
CA SER A 89 -8.32 12.61 14.26
C SER A 89 -6.93 12.06 13.98
N LEU A 90 -6.20 12.66 13.02
CA LEU A 90 -4.82 12.31 12.72
C LEU A 90 -3.88 12.59 13.91
N LEU A 91 -3.98 13.80 14.51
CA LEU A 91 -3.12 14.22 15.62
C LEU A 91 -3.34 13.42 16.92
N GLU A 92 -4.56 12.92 17.14
CA GLU A 92 -4.97 12.18 18.34
C GLU A 92 -4.85 10.65 18.18
N ALA A 93 -4.47 10.15 16.98
CA ALA A 93 -4.45 8.72 16.70
C ALA A 93 -3.32 7.98 17.46
N GLU A 94 -3.69 6.90 18.15
CA GLU A 94 -2.76 6.08 18.95
C GLU A 94 -2.45 4.72 18.31
N ASN A 95 -3.47 4.04 17.79
CA ASN A 95 -3.35 2.70 17.21
C ASN A 95 -3.63 2.78 15.70
N VAL A 96 -2.58 2.90 14.92
CA VAL A 96 -2.69 3.20 13.49
C VAL A 96 -2.33 1.98 12.66
N THR A 97 -3.28 1.52 11.83
CA THR A 97 -2.99 0.58 10.75
C THR A 97 -2.38 1.33 9.58
N ALA A 98 -1.26 0.84 9.06
CA ALA A 98 -0.59 1.37 7.89
C ALA A 98 -0.73 0.41 6.70
N VAL A 99 -1.08 0.95 5.54
CA VAL A 99 -1.11 0.22 4.27
C VAL A 99 -0.22 0.94 3.27
N GLY A 100 0.73 0.21 2.68
CA GLY A 100 1.58 0.69 1.60
C GLY A 100 1.21 0.00 0.29
N PHE A 101 0.98 0.76 -0.76
CA PHE A 101 0.78 0.25 -2.11
C PHE A 101 1.92 0.72 -2.99
N PHE A 102 2.59 -0.22 -3.67
CA PHE A 102 3.69 0.07 -4.59
C PHE A 102 3.46 -0.67 -5.89
N ALA A 103 3.43 0.07 -6.99
CA ALA A 103 3.11 -0.48 -8.30
C ALA A 103 4.16 -0.10 -9.33
N ARG A 104 4.45 -1.05 -10.24
CA ARG A 104 5.25 -0.79 -11.41
C ARG A 104 4.35 -0.66 -12.64
N PRO A 105 4.22 0.54 -13.21
CA PRO A 105 3.33 0.80 -14.32
C PRO A 105 3.80 0.10 -15.61
N ARG A 106 2.88 -0.06 -16.55
CA ARG A 106 3.15 -0.43 -17.94
C ARG A 106 3.38 0.85 -18.74
N GLU A 107 4.56 1.02 -19.29
CA GLU A 107 4.96 2.26 -19.97
C GLU A 107 4.14 2.55 -21.25
N GLU A 108 3.61 1.49 -21.87
CA GLU A 108 2.86 1.58 -23.14
C GLU A 108 1.36 1.82 -22.99
N VAL A 109 0.85 1.99 -21.76
CA VAL A 109 -0.57 2.15 -21.46
C VAL A 109 -0.88 3.58 -21.06
N ASP A 110 -2.00 4.10 -21.55
CA ASP A 110 -2.55 5.37 -21.06
C ASP A 110 -3.13 5.21 -19.65
N HIS A 111 -2.58 5.96 -18.69
CA HIS A 111 -2.95 5.91 -17.28
C HIS A 111 -4.00 6.94 -16.88
N THR A 112 -4.57 7.71 -17.81
CA THR A 112 -5.54 8.78 -17.51
C THR A 112 -6.69 8.28 -16.63
N ILE A 113 -7.20 7.06 -16.88
CA ILE A 113 -8.27 6.49 -16.07
C ILE A 113 -7.89 6.30 -14.59
N LEU A 114 -6.61 6.10 -14.26
CA LEU A 114 -6.16 5.97 -12.87
C LEU A 114 -6.24 7.33 -12.15
N PHE A 115 -5.88 8.41 -12.83
CA PHE A 115 -6.00 9.76 -12.29
C PHE A 115 -7.46 10.17 -12.13
N ASP A 116 -8.34 9.85 -13.09
CA ASP A 116 -9.77 10.09 -12.96
C ASP A 116 -10.36 9.34 -11.74
N LEU A 117 -9.95 8.07 -11.54
CA LEU A 117 -10.38 7.27 -10.39
C LEU A 117 -9.81 7.81 -9.06
N GLU A 118 -8.58 8.34 -9.07
CA GLU A 118 -7.99 8.99 -7.91
C GLU A 118 -8.78 10.24 -7.53
N ASP A 119 -9.13 11.10 -8.49
CA ASP A 119 -9.93 12.29 -8.23
C ASP A 119 -11.34 11.92 -7.69
N GLU A 120 -12.01 10.91 -8.27
CA GLU A 120 -13.26 10.38 -7.73
C GLU A 120 -13.10 9.82 -6.29
N LEU A 121 -11.97 9.19 -5.98
CA LEU A 121 -11.65 8.66 -4.66
C LEU A 121 -11.47 9.80 -3.64
N ILE A 122 -10.75 10.86 -4.02
CA ILE A 122 -10.51 12.05 -3.19
C ILE A 122 -11.82 12.71 -2.79
N GLU A 123 -12.79 12.82 -3.69
CA GLU A 123 -14.11 13.38 -3.38
C GLU A 123 -14.86 12.60 -2.29
N ARG A 124 -14.49 11.33 -2.05
CA ARG A 124 -15.10 10.45 -1.05
C ARG A 124 -14.31 10.39 0.27
N MET A 125 -13.13 11.01 0.35
CA MET A 125 -12.26 10.95 1.54
C MET A 125 -12.95 11.39 2.83
N PRO A 126 -13.83 12.43 2.86
CA PRO A 126 -14.57 12.77 4.08
C PRO A 126 -15.43 11.62 4.61
N HIS A 127 -16.10 10.87 3.73
CA HIS A 127 -16.88 9.68 4.11
C HIS A 127 -15.98 8.56 4.67
N TYR A 128 -14.80 8.34 4.09
CA TYR A 128 -13.85 7.36 4.63
C TYR A 128 -13.25 7.82 5.97
N GLY A 129 -13.11 9.14 6.20
CA GLY A 129 -12.72 9.70 7.49
C GLY A 129 -13.67 9.26 8.61
N GLU A 130 -14.99 9.28 8.38
CA GLU A 130 -15.99 8.76 9.32
C GLU A 130 -15.83 7.25 9.60
N ALA A 131 -15.33 6.49 8.64
CA ALA A 131 -15.02 5.06 8.76
C ALA A 131 -13.63 4.76 9.34
N GLY A 132 -12.84 5.79 9.65
CA GLY A 132 -11.53 5.66 10.30
C GLY A 132 -10.31 5.90 9.40
N LEU A 133 -10.48 6.42 8.17
CA LEU A 133 -9.34 6.91 7.38
C LEU A 133 -8.75 8.14 8.07
N LEU A 134 -7.46 8.07 8.37
CA LEU A 134 -6.70 9.20 8.93
C LEU A 134 -6.04 10.03 7.82
N SER A 135 -5.42 9.34 6.87
CA SER A 135 -4.78 9.99 5.71
C SER A 135 -4.64 9.05 4.52
N TYR A 136 -4.52 9.68 3.36
CA TYR A 136 -4.12 9.06 2.10
C TYR A 136 -2.99 9.91 1.50
N TYR A 137 -1.82 9.30 1.34
CA TYR A 137 -0.68 9.94 0.73
C TYR A 137 -0.26 9.16 -0.52
N ASP A 138 -0.24 9.84 -1.67
CA ASP A 138 0.29 9.31 -2.93
C ASP A 138 1.55 10.08 -3.34
N VAL A 139 2.56 9.35 -3.81
CA VAL A 139 3.80 9.93 -4.32
C VAL A 139 4.19 9.30 -5.64
N GLU A 140 4.58 10.13 -6.58
CA GLU A 140 5.26 9.69 -7.79
C GLU A 140 6.73 9.37 -7.45
N LEU A 141 7.17 8.17 -7.85
CA LEU A 141 8.52 7.70 -7.66
C LEU A 141 9.30 7.75 -8.98
N VAL A 142 10.60 7.53 -8.88
CA VAL A 142 11.49 7.50 -10.04
C VAL A 142 10.95 6.53 -11.11
N LYS A 143 10.99 6.94 -12.37
CA LYS A 143 10.51 6.21 -13.56
C LYS A 143 8.99 6.00 -13.60
N GLY A 144 8.22 6.93 -13.03
CA GLY A 144 6.76 6.88 -13.09
C GLY A 144 6.14 5.76 -12.28
N ALA A 145 6.87 5.12 -11.37
CA ALA A 145 6.29 4.25 -10.37
C ALA A 145 5.51 5.08 -9.34
N TYR A 146 4.54 4.47 -8.68
CA TYR A 146 3.74 5.12 -7.65
C TYR A 146 3.85 4.38 -6.34
N GLY A 147 3.83 5.14 -5.25
CA GLY A 147 3.76 4.64 -3.89
C GLY A 147 2.66 5.35 -3.10
N ASN A 148 1.83 4.58 -2.39
CA ASN A 148 0.84 5.16 -1.47
C ASN A 148 1.14 4.73 -0.04
N LEU A 149 0.89 5.65 0.91
CA LEU A 149 0.76 5.35 2.33
C LEU A 149 -0.66 5.74 2.76
N ILE A 150 -1.38 4.78 3.33
CA ILE A 150 -2.74 5.00 3.79
C ILE A 150 -2.81 4.63 5.27
N LEU A 151 -3.28 5.54 6.10
CA LEU A 151 -3.36 5.37 7.55
C LEU A 151 -4.81 5.27 8.01
N PHE A 152 -5.08 4.30 8.92
CA PHE A 152 -6.40 4.10 9.50
C PHE A 152 -6.31 4.03 11.02
N SER A 153 -7.31 4.61 11.73
CA SER A 153 -7.46 4.51 13.18
C SER A 153 -8.06 3.19 13.65
N THR A 154 -8.37 2.29 12.74
CA THR A 154 -9.00 0.99 13.00
C THR A 154 -7.96 -0.14 12.98
N PRO A 155 -8.18 -1.28 13.71
CA PRO A 155 -7.24 -2.41 13.75
C PRO A 155 -7.05 -3.12 12.41
N ASP A 156 -7.94 -2.89 11.47
CA ASP A 156 -7.88 -3.40 10.10
C ASP A 156 -8.39 -2.32 9.14
N VAL A 157 -8.16 -2.51 7.84
CA VAL A 157 -8.73 -1.63 6.81
C VAL A 157 -10.26 -1.72 6.85
N PRO A 158 -10.98 -0.58 6.96
CA PRO A 158 -12.43 -0.59 7.02
C PRO A 158 -13.08 -1.25 5.80
N PRO A 159 -14.21 -1.96 5.99
CA PRO A 159 -14.98 -2.52 4.86
C PRO A 159 -15.46 -1.46 3.88
N GLU A 160 -15.74 -0.26 4.35
CA GLU A 160 -16.15 0.91 3.56
C GLU A 160 -15.11 1.27 2.50
N TRP A 161 -13.81 1.09 2.83
CA TRP A 161 -12.71 1.36 1.91
C TRP A 161 -12.70 0.39 0.72
N TYR A 162 -12.61 -0.93 0.96
CA TYR A 162 -12.52 -1.88 -0.17
C TYR A 162 -13.88 -2.32 -0.70
N GLY A 163 -14.98 -2.00 -0.02
CA GLY A 163 -16.34 -2.18 -0.51
C GLY A 163 -16.81 -1.05 -1.43
N ASP A 164 -16.09 0.07 -1.45
CA ASP A 164 -16.44 1.21 -2.28
C ASP A 164 -16.29 0.90 -3.77
N GLU A 165 -17.20 1.46 -4.57
CA GLU A 165 -17.25 1.22 -6.02
C GLU A 165 -16.03 1.78 -6.74
N VAL A 166 -15.53 2.96 -6.35
CA VAL A 166 -14.36 3.58 -6.98
C VAL A 166 -13.13 2.76 -6.71
N HIS A 167 -12.90 2.36 -5.45
CA HIS A 167 -11.78 1.49 -5.08
C HIS A 167 -11.86 0.12 -5.80
N ARG A 168 -13.07 -0.44 -5.94
CA ARG A 168 -13.28 -1.68 -6.69
C ARG A 168 -12.92 -1.51 -8.17
N ARG A 169 -13.36 -0.42 -8.82
CA ARG A 169 -13.01 -0.10 -10.22
C ARG A 169 -11.51 0.05 -10.40
N ALA A 170 -10.82 0.76 -9.49
CA ALA A 170 -9.36 0.90 -9.50
C ALA A 170 -8.65 -0.46 -9.42
N THR A 171 -9.16 -1.37 -8.57
CA THR A 171 -8.64 -2.74 -8.45
C THR A 171 -8.87 -3.56 -9.74
N GLU A 172 -10.03 -3.42 -10.37
CA GLU A 172 -10.38 -4.13 -11.61
C GLU A 172 -9.54 -3.71 -12.81
N VAL A 173 -9.14 -2.43 -12.90
CA VAL A 173 -8.28 -1.94 -13.99
C VAL A 173 -6.79 -2.17 -13.72
N SER A 174 -6.37 -2.40 -12.48
CA SER A 174 -4.98 -2.58 -12.07
C SER A 174 -4.18 -3.58 -12.94
N PRO A 175 -4.72 -4.77 -13.34
CA PRO A 175 -3.99 -5.70 -14.19
C PRO A 175 -3.65 -5.16 -15.58
N HIS A 176 -4.41 -4.17 -16.07
CA HIS A 176 -4.15 -3.53 -17.35
C HIS A 176 -3.05 -2.48 -17.24
N HIS A 177 -2.96 -1.79 -16.10
CA HIS A 177 -2.08 -0.64 -15.89
C HIS A 177 -0.74 -1.00 -15.26
N TYR A 178 -0.66 -2.11 -14.53
CA TYR A 178 0.54 -2.50 -13.80
C TYR A 178 1.10 -3.84 -14.24
N HIS A 179 2.41 -3.96 -14.20
CA HIS A 179 3.11 -5.25 -14.33
C HIS A 179 3.03 -6.06 -13.05
N GLU A 180 3.19 -5.36 -11.93
CA GLU A 180 3.25 -5.98 -10.60
C GLU A 180 2.87 -4.95 -9.54
N VAL A 181 2.30 -5.46 -8.45
CA VAL A 181 1.92 -4.67 -7.27
C VAL A 181 2.42 -5.37 -6.01
N ARG A 182 2.94 -4.59 -5.07
CA ARG A 182 3.20 -4.97 -3.68
C ARG A 182 2.27 -4.18 -2.78
N LEU A 183 1.53 -4.90 -1.94
CA LEU A 183 0.62 -4.31 -0.97
C LEU A 183 1.09 -4.69 0.43
N HIS A 184 1.71 -3.75 1.12
CA HIS A 184 2.13 -3.89 2.51
C HIS A 184 0.96 -3.63 3.45
N LYS A 185 0.89 -4.38 4.53
CA LYS A 185 0.03 -4.07 5.66
C LYS A 185 0.81 -4.24 6.95
N GLY A 186 0.63 -3.28 7.84
CA GLY A 186 1.26 -3.25 9.14
C GLY A 186 0.61 -2.22 10.05
N HIS A 187 1.39 -1.67 10.96
CA HIS A 187 0.94 -0.66 11.93
C HIS A 187 2.07 0.33 12.23
N ILE A 188 1.71 1.43 12.88
CA ILE A 188 2.68 2.36 13.47
C ILE A 188 2.97 1.87 14.89
N ALA A 189 4.22 1.49 15.14
CA ALA A 189 4.70 1.10 16.48
C ALA A 189 5.06 2.35 17.27
N GLY A 190 4.18 2.79 18.18
CA GLY A 190 4.33 4.00 18.97
C GLY A 190 3.39 5.14 18.54
N PRO A 191 3.56 6.34 19.13
CA PRO A 191 2.70 7.48 18.82
C PRO A 191 2.84 7.93 17.36
N LEU A 192 1.73 8.14 16.68
CA LEU A 192 1.73 8.62 15.29
C LEU A 192 2.50 9.94 15.17
N MET A 193 2.20 10.93 16.02
CA MET A 193 2.82 12.25 16.01
C MET A 193 4.14 12.33 16.81
N GLY A 194 4.82 11.20 16.97
CA GLY A 194 6.08 11.09 17.72
C GLY A 194 7.11 10.25 16.97
N SER A 195 7.75 9.36 17.71
CA SER A 195 8.77 8.45 17.18
C SER A 195 8.21 7.11 16.67
N GLY A 196 6.91 7.03 16.41
CA GLY A 196 6.30 5.80 15.91
C GLY A 196 6.87 5.41 14.54
N GLU A 197 7.21 4.14 14.39
CA GLU A 197 7.82 3.57 13.19
C GLU A 197 6.84 2.64 12.47
N ILE A 198 6.96 2.55 11.15
CA ILE A 198 6.16 1.64 10.34
C ILE A 198 6.71 0.23 10.49
N VAL A 199 5.87 -0.69 11.00
CA VAL A 199 6.16 -2.12 11.09
C VAL A 199 5.28 -2.87 10.13
N VAL A 200 5.87 -3.46 9.09
CA VAL A 200 5.14 -4.29 8.12
C VAL A 200 4.96 -5.70 8.68
N GLU A 201 3.72 -6.17 8.71
CA GLU A 201 3.33 -7.52 9.18
C GLU A 201 3.20 -8.49 8.01
N ARG A 202 2.78 -8.02 6.86
CA ARG A 202 2.60 -8.83 5.67
C ARG A 202 2.72 -8.01 4.39
N THR A 203 3.16 -8.67 3.33
CA THR A 203 3.15 -8.15 1.96
C THR A 203 2.40 -9.11 1.05
N LYS A 204 1.42 -8.60 0.32
CA LYS A 204 0.79 -9.31 -0.80
C LYS A 204 1.49 -8.90 -2.09
N TYR A 205 1.75 -9.88 -2.92
CA TYR A 205 2.36 -9.72 -4.23
C TYR A 205 1.34 -10.06 -5.32
N PHE A 206 1.26 -9.23 -6.35
CA PHE A 206 0.44 -9.46 -7.52
C PHE A 206 1.34 -9.36 -8.75
N ASP A 207 1.40 -10.44 -9.55
CA ASP A 207 2.09 -10.45 -10.85
C ASP A 207 1.04 -10.53 -11.96
N PHE A 208 0.83 -9.40 -12.60
CA PHE A 208 -0.13 -9.28 -13.70
C PHE A 208 0.45 -9.64 -15.07
N LYS A 209 1.72 -10.07 -15.16
CA LYS A 209 2.29 -10.65 -16.36
C LYS A 209 1.85 -12.10 -16.56
N ALA A 210 1.48 -12.77 -15.47
CA ALA A 210 0.94 -14.12 -15.50
C ALA A 210 -0.56 -14.12 -15.88
N ALA A 211 -1.01 -15.18 -16.55
CA ALA A 211 -2.41 -15.38 -16.88
C ALA A 211 -2.85 -16.79 -16.43
N PRO A 212 -3.67 -16.94 -15.38
CA PRO A 212 -4.22 -15.88 -14.51
C PRO A 212 -3.12 -15.15 -13.72
N PRO A 213 -3.43 -13.96 -13.14
CA PRO A 213 -2.49 -13.27 -12.26
C PRO A 213 -2.01 -14.16 -11.13
N TRP A 214 -0.68 -14.11 -10.87
CA TRP A 214 -0.09 -14.85 -9.76
C TRP A 214 -0.16 -14.02 -8.48
N LEU A 215 -0.52 -14.67 -7.36
CA LEU A 215 -0.62 -14.06 -6.04
C LEU A 215 0.32 -14.73 -5.04
N GLY A 216 1.15 -13.91 -4.37
CA GLY A 216 1.99 -14.36 -3.26
C GLY A 216 1.65 -13.65 -1.96
N LEU A 217 2.01 -14.27 -0.85
CA LEU A 217 1.90 -13.67 0.48
C LEU A 217 3.18 -13.94 1.28
N ARG A 218 3.82 -12.85 1.74
CA ARG A 218 4.87 -12.90 2.77
C ARG A 218 4.30 -12.45 4.09
N ARG A 219 4.69 -13.11 5.17
CA ARG A 219 4.42 -12.69 6.54
C ARG A 219 5.72 -12.44 7.26
N PHE A 220 5.78 -11.36 7.99
CA PHE A 220 6.91 -11.06 8.87
C PHE A 220 6.57 -11.52 10.29
N ALA A 221 7.56 -12.01 11.01
CA ALA A 221 7.38 -12.34 12.42
C ALA A 221 7.06 -11.04 13.18
N ALA A 222 6.11 -11.11 14.12
CA ALA A 222 5.89 -9.96 15.01
C ALA A 222 7.22 -9.64 15.73
N ALA A 223 7.65 -8.39 15.67
CA ALA A 223 8.76 -7.93 16.49
C ALA A 223 8.33 -8.08 17.97
N HIS A 224 9.09 -8.86 18.74
CA HIS A 224 8.85 -9.12 20.16
C HIS A 224 9.40 -8.00 21.02
#